data_8fcacb25740fccd656f6bba14684f2e2
#
_entry.id   8fcacb25740fccd656f6bba14684f2e2
#
_cell.length_a   1.000
_cell.length_b   1.000
_cell.length_c   1.000
_cell.angle_alpha   90.00
_cell.angle_beta   90.00
_cell.angle_gamma   90.00
#
_symmetry.space_group_name_H-M   'P 1'
#
loop_
_entity.id
_entity.type
_entity.pdbx_description
1 polymer ?
#
loop_
_entity_poly.entity_id
_entity_poly.type
_entity_poly.pdbx_seq_one_letter_code
_entity_poly.pdbx_strand_id
1 'polypeptide(L)'
;MNKRFFSLMTLLLLVVACAFAKPKVRIIATGGTIAGAGTSATGSAYTAGQVGVQSLIAAVPQMLDLADVTGEQLVNIGSQDMNDQVWLKLAKRINELLNKEGYDGVVVTHGTDTMEETAYFLNLTVHSDKPVVLVGSMRPSTG
;
A
#
# COMPACT_ATOMS: atom_id res chain seq x y z
N MET A 1 11.08 6.72 -47.91
CA MET A 1 10.25 6.66 -46.69
C MET A 1 10.73 7.78 -45.76
N ASN A 2 9.90 8.76 -45.42
CA ASN A 2 10.30 10.02 -44.78
C ASN A 2 10.73 9.79 -43.33
N LYS A 3 11.95 10.17 -42.95
CA LYS A 3 12.48 10.08 -41.55
C LYS A 3 11.52 10.68 -40.50
N ARG A 4 10.78 11.73 -40.88
CA ARG A 4 9.77 12.39 -40.03
C ARG A 4 8.55 11.48 -39.77
N PHE A 5 8.14 10.69 -40.80
CA PHE A 5 7.04 9.73 -40.62
C PHE A 5 7.41 8.58 -39.69
N PHE A 6 8.64 8.08 -39.81
CA PHE A 6 9.17 7.05 -38.89
C PHE A 6 9.28 7.54 -37.46
N SER A 7 9.73 8.78 -37.29
CA SER A 7 9.83 9.41 -35.94
C SER A 7 8.46 9.65 -35.29
N LEU A 8 7.44 10.06 -36.08
CA LEU A 8 6.08 10.22 -35.59
C LEU A 8 5.44 8.87 -35.18
N MET A 9 5.67 7.84 -35.99
CA MET A 9 5.12 6.50 -35.76
C MET A 9 5.76 5.85 -34.51
N THR A 10 7.07 6.03 -34.30
CA THR A 10 7.77 5.57 -33.10
C THR A 10 7.28 6.33 -31.86
N LEU A 11 7.05 7.63 -31.96
CA LEU A 11 6.52 8.44 -30.85
C LEU A 11 5.08 8.01 -30.50
N LEU A 12 4.24 7.76 -31.51
CA LEU A 12 2.87 7.27 -31.31
C LEU A 12 2.84 5.89 -30.64
N LEU A 13 3.71 4.97 -31.08
CA LEU A 13 3.85 3.64 -30.47
C LEU A 13 4.31 3.70 -29.01
N LEU A 14 5.23 4.61 -28.67
CA LEU A 14 5.68 4.85 -27.29
C LEU A 14 4.54 5.39 -26.42
N VAL A 15 3.74 6.32 -26.90
CA VAL A 15 2.60 6.89 -26.16
C VAL A 15 1.52 5.83 -25.92
N VAL A 16 1.24 4.98 -26.90
CA VAL A 16 0.27 3.88 -26.76
C VAL A 16 0.76 2.82 -25.76
N ALA A 17 2.06 2.49 -25.76
CA ALA A 17 2.62 1.53 -24.79
C ALA A 17 2.52 2.03 -23.34
N CYS A 18 2.71 3.33 -23.08
CA CYS A 18 2.54 3.91 -21.74
C CYS A 18 1.07 3.91 -21.28
N ALA A 19 0.10 3.97 -22.21
CA ALA A 19 -1.33 4.01 -21.85
C ALA A 19 -1.88 2.66 -21.31
N PHE A 20 -1.14 1.55 -21.51
CA PHE A 20 -1.54 0.21 -21.06
C PHE A 20 -0.73 -0.31 -19.86
N ALA A 21 0.21 0.46 -19.34
CA ALA A 21 0.98 0.05 -18.16
C ALA A 21 0.09 0.12 -16.91
N LYS A 22 0.01 -0.97 -16.14
CA LYS A 22 -0.66 -0.99 -14.85
C LYS A 22 0.07 -0.06 -13.88
N PRO A 23 -0.65 0.69 -13.02
CA PRO A 23 -0.01 1.50 -11.99
C PRO A 23 0.73 0.61 -10.98
N LYS A 24 1.89 1.06 -10.51
CA LYS A 24 2.68 0.38 -9.47
C LYS A 24 2.20 0.82 -8.10
N VAL A 25 1.70 -0.10 -7.31
CA VAL A 25 1.18 0.15 -5.97
C VAL A 25 1.97 -0.65 -4.94
N ARG A 26 2.42 0.03 -3.88
CA ARG A 26 3.02 -0.62 -2.72
C ARG A 26 2.00 -0.72 -1.59
N ILE A 27 1.81 -1.93 -1.06
CA ILE A 27 1.11 -2.13 0.21
C ILE A 27 2.14 -2.17 1.33
N ILE A 28 2.08 -1.24 2.26
CA ILE A 28 2.88 -1.22 3.49
C ILE A 28 2.01 -1.72 4.64
N ALA A 29 2.40 -2.84 5.24
CA ALA A 29 1.68 -3.38 6.38
C ALA A 29 2.32 -2.93 7.70
N THR A 30 1.49 -2.41 8.61
CA THR A 30 1.89 -2.03 9.97
C THR A 30 1.35 -2.98 11.05
N GLY A 31 0.46 -3.90 10.67
CA GLY A 31 -0.24 -4.81 11.58
C GLY A 31 -1.72 -4.48 11.70
N GLY A 32 -2.20 -4.35 12.93
CA GLY A 32 -3.60 -4.07 13.21
C GLY A 32 -4.54 -5.27 13.03
N THR A 33 -5.83 -5.05 13.19
CA THR A 33 -6.89 -6.08 13.09
C THR A 33 -6.99 -6.67 11.69
N ILE A 34 -6.78 -5.89 10.65
CA ILE A 34 -6.79 -6.37 9.25
C ILE A 34 -5.75 -7.49 9.01
N ALA A 35 -4.63 -7.44 9.73
CA ALA A 35 -3.59 -8.48 9.74
C ALA A 35 -3.74 -9.42 10.95
N GLY A 36 -4.88 -9.43 11.61
CA GLY A 36 -5.16 -10.28 12.76
C GLY A 36 -5.53 -11.70 12.34
N ALA A 37 -5.19 -12.66 13.20
CA ALA A 37 -5.66 -14.04 13.09
C ALA A 37 -6.44 -14.43 14.36
N GLY A 38 -7.63 -14.98 14.16
CA GLY A 38 -8.47 -15.56 15.22
C GLY A 38 -8.54 -17.08 15.08
N THR A 39 -8.89 -17.74 16.17
CA THR A 39 -9.09 -19.21 16.21
C THR A 39 -10.40 -19.64 15.57
N SER A 40 -11.33 -18.71 15.35
CA SER A 40 -12.61 -19.00 14.67
C SER A 40 -13.15 -17.73 14.01
N ALA A 41 -13.91 -17.91 12.92
CA ALA A 41 -14.56 -16.82 12.17
C ALA A 41 -15.60 -16.01 12.98
N THR A 42 -16.12 -16.59 14.07
CA THR A 42 -17.15 -15.98 14.93
C THR A 42 -16.62 -15.60 16.32
N GLY A 43 -15.37 -15.93 16.63
CA GLY A 43 -14.76 -15.61 17.92
C GLY A 43 -14.32 -14.15 18.01
N SER A 44 -14.54 -13.52 19.16
CA SER A 44 -14.08 -12.15 19.42
C SER A 44 -12.59 -12.08 19.78
N ALA A 45 -11.97 -13.21 20.09
CA ALA A 45 -10.55 -13.28 20.46
C ALA A 45 -9.67 -13.45 19.20
N TYR A 46 -8.85 -12.49 18.92
CA TYR A 46 -7.84 -12.53 17.85
C TYR A 46 -6.55 -11.86 18.31
N THR A 47 -5.45 -12.18 17.65
CA THR A 47 -4.17 -11.49 17.82
C THR A 47 -3.90 -10.62 16.62
N ALA A 48 -3.72 -9.32 16.82
CA ALA A 48 -3.39 -8.36 15.76
C ALA A 48 -2.02 -8.67 15.15
N GLY A 49 -1.87 -8.39 13.86
CA GLY A 49 -0.58 -8.46 13.20
C GLY A 49 -0.01 -9.88 12.99
N GLN A 50 -0.81 -10.93 13.03
CA GLN A 50 -0.34 -12.31 12.83
C GLN A 50 -0.17 -12.69 11.36
N VAL A 51 -0.86 -12.00 10.47
CA VAL A 51 -0.88 -12.29 9.03
C VAL A 51 0.06 -11.34 8.30
N GLY A 52 1.04 -11.88 7.62
CA GLY A 52 1.99 -11.08 6.83
C GLY A 52 1.34 -10.48 5.57
N VAL A 53 1.92 -9.40 5.08
CA VAL A 53 1.42 -8.64 3.92
C VAL A 53 1.24 -9.51 2.67
N GLN A 54 2.06 -10.51 2.46
CA GLN A 54 1.95 -11.41 1.30
C GLN A 54 0.66 -12.24 1.34
N SER A 55 0.26 -12.68 2.53
CA SER A 55 -1.00 -13.40 2.71
C SER A 55 -2.21 -12.51 2.47
N LEU A 56 -2.14 -11.23 2.88
CA LEU A 56 -3.20 -10.25 2.60
C LEU A 56 -3.35 -10.02 1.09
N ILE A 57 -2.25 -9.90 0.37
CA ILE A 57 -2.27 -9.76 -1.10
C ILE A 57 -2.83 -11.03 -1.76
N ALA A 58 -2.40 -12.21 -1.31
CA ALA A 58 -2.86 -13.49 -1.86
C ALA A 58 -4.36 -13.75 -1.62
N ALA A 59 -4.95 -13.15 -0.58
CA ALA A 59 -6.38 -13.25 -0.27
C ALA A 59 -7.28 -12.48 -1.27
N VAL A 60 -6.72 -11.52 -2.02
CA VAL A 60 -7.48 -10.68 -2.98
C VAL A 60 -6.74 -10.64 -4.32
N PRO A 61 -6.64 -11.76 -5.06
CA PRO A 61 -5.88 -11.83 -6.29
C PRO A 61 -6.38 -10.88 -7.39
N GLN A 62 -7.65 -10.48 -7.36
CA GLN A 62 -8.26 -9.56 -8.33
C GLN A 62 -7.58 -8.17 -8.36
N MET A 63 -6.92 -7.76 -7.27
CA MET A 63 -6.17 -6.50 -7.28
C MET A 63 -5.02 -6.48 -8.29
N LEU A 64 -4.46 -7.67 -8.61
CA LEU A 64 -3.39 -7.82 -9.59
C LEU A 64 -3.84 -7.59 -11.03
N ASP A 65 -5.16 -7.64 -11.29
CA ASP A 65 -5.71 -7.27 -12.59
C ASP A 65 -5.70 -5.76 -12.81
N LEU A 66 -5.75 -4.99 -11.72
CA LEU A 66 -5.85 -3.53 -11.73
C LEU A 66 -4.50 -2.82 -11.62
N ALA A 67 -3.53 -3.41 -10.89
CA ALA A 67 -2.25 -2.79 -10.58
C ALA A 67 -1.12 -3.81 -10.46
N ASP A 68 0.11 -3.35 -10.64
CA ASP A 68 1.33 -4.07 -10.24
C ASP A 68 1.53 -3.87 -8.74
N VAL A 69 1.03 -4.83 -7.95
CA VAL A 69 0.97 -4.73 -6.49
C VAL A 69 2.11 -5.50 -5.85
N THR A 70 2.82 -4.83 -4.96
CA THR A 70 3.86 -5.44 -4.13
C THR A 70 3.65 -5.10 -2.66
N GLY A 71 4.11 -5.97 -1.77
CA GLY A 71 3.94 -5.84 -0.32
C GLY A 71 5.24 -5.64 0.44
N GLU A 72 5.18 -4.84 1.50
CA GLU A 72 6.29 -4.61 2.42
C GLU A 72 5.75 -4.61 3.86
N GLN A 73 6.33 -5.45 4.73
CA GLN A 73 6.02 -5.44 6.15
C GLN A 73 6.93 -4.43 6.85
N LEU A 74 6.38 -3.29 7.26
CA LEU A 74 7.17 -2.25 7.94
C LEU A 74 7.35 -2.56 9.44
N VAL A 75 6.25 -2.87 10.10
CA VAL A 75 6.14 -3.32 11.50
C VAL A 75 4.95 -4.27 11.61
N ASN A 76 4.78 -4.89 12.77
CA ASN A 76 3.68 -5.82 13.03
C ASN A 76 3.14 -5.63 14.45
N ILE A 77 2.39 -4.54 14.64
CA ILE A 77 1.91 -4.07 15.97
C ILE A 77 0.41 -3.84 15.94
N GLY A 78 -0.20 -3.80 17.12
CA GLY A 78 -1.51 -3.18 17.29
C GLY A 78 -1.37 -1.66 17.17
N SER A 79 -2.41 -0.97 16.68
CA SER A 79 -2.31 0.48 16.45
C SER A 79 -2.21 1.28 17.76
N GLN A 80 -2.64 0.73 18.88
CA GLN A 80 -2.42 1.32 20.21
C GLN A 80 -0.94 1.44 20.57
N ASP A 81 -0.04 0.68 19.90
CA ASP A 81 1.40 0.70 20.14
C ASP A 81 2.14 1.59 19.11
N MET A 82 1.39 2.35 18.29
CA MET A 82 1.99 3.34 17.40
C MET A 82 2.77 4.39 18.17
N ASN A 83 3.89 4.81 17.60
CA ASN A 83 4.79 5.77 18.21
C ASN A 83 5.55 6.57 17.14
N ASP A 84 6.24 7.62 17.60
CA ASP A 84 6.97 8.56 16.72
C ASP A 84 7.99 7.85 15.81
N GLN A 85 8.68 6.82 16.32
CA GLN A 85 9.68 6.11 15.52
C GLN A 85 9.04 5.34 14.36
N VAL A 86 7.88 4.74 14.58
CA VAL A 86 7.13 4.03 13.54
C VAL A 86 6.59 5.03 12.53
N TRP A 87 6.03 6.16 12.97
CA TRP A 87 5.54 7.22 12.09
C TRP A 87 6.65 7.80 11.21
N LEU A 88 7.80 8.12 11.79
CA LEU A 88 8.96 8.64 11.05
C LEU A 88 9.48 7.61 10.02
N LYS A 89 9.56 6.34 10.40
CA LYS A 89 9.95 5.25 9.50
C LYS A 89 8.96 5.11 8.35
N LEU A 90 7.65 5.17 8.65
CA LEU A 90 6.58 5.06 7.65
C LEU A 90 6.61 6.24 6.66
N ALA A 91 6.67 7.47 7.15
CA ALA A 91 6.73 8.66 6.31
C ALA A 91 7.98 8.68 5.42
N LYS A 92 9.14 8.33 5.96
CA LYS A 92 10.37 8.21 5.19
C LYS A 92 10.23 7.19 4.08
N ARG A 93 9.70 5.99 4.40
CA ARG A 93 9.54 4.91 3.42
C ARG A 93 8.56 5.29 2.31
N ILE A 94 7.44 5.93 2.63
CA ILE A 94 6.46 6.40 1.65
C ILE A 94 7.09 7.44 0.71
N ASN A 95 7.82 8.42 1.25
CA ASN A 95 8.52 9.41 0.43
C ASN A 95 9.56 8.79 -0.51
N GLU A 96 10.28 7.75 -0.09
CA GLU A 96 11.21 7.02 -0.94
C GLU A 96 10.49 6.30 -2.08
N LEU A 97 9.43 5.58 -1.79
CA LEU A 97 8.63 4.85 -2.78
C LEU A 97 8.04 5.78 -3.85
N LEU A 98 7.41 6.86 -3.43
CA LEU A 98 6.69 7.75 -4.33
C LEU A 98 7.63 8.66 -5.15
N ASN A 99 8.73 9.13 -4.56
CA ASN A 99 9.60 10.12 -5.19
C ASN A 99 10.87 9.54 -5.84
N LYS A 100 11.30 8.32 -5.44
CA LYS A 100 12.55 7.74 -5.92
C LYS A 100 12.39 6.38 -6.60
N GLU A 101 11.45 5.54 -6.14
CA GLU A 101 11.30 4.16 -6.62
C GLU A 101 10.22 4.01 -7.71
N GLY A 102 9.56 5.10 -8.09
CA GLY A 102 8.62 5.12 -9.21
C GLY A 102 7.28 4.44 -8.93
N TYR A 103 6.86 4.36 -7.67
CA TYR A 103 5.50 3.92 -7.33
C TYR A 103 4.49 5.03 -7.63
N ASP A 104 3.30 4.64 -8.07
CA ASP A 104 2.19 5.52 -8.41
C ASP A 104 1.25 5.76 -7.22
N GLY A 105 1.30 4.88 -6.21
CA GLY A 105 0.54 5.02 -4.99
C GLY A 105 0.99 4.05 -3.90
N VAL A 106 0.60 4.35 -2.67
CA VAL A 106 0.86 3.53 -1.49
C VAL A 106 -0.43 3.27 -0.75
N VAL A 107 -0.64 2.01 -0.35
CA VAL A 107 -1.70 1.60 0.58
C VAL A 107 -1.04 1.20 1.89
N VAL A 108 -1.50 1.75 3.00
CA VAL A 108 -1.03 1.40 4.34
C VAL A 108 -2.11 0.62 5.06
N THR A 109 -1.86 -0.66 5.37
CA THR A 109 -2.76 -1.41 6.25
C THR A 109 -2.45 -1.09 7.71
N HIS A 110 -3.48 -0.71 8.47
CA HIS A 110 -3.35 -0.11 9.78
C HIS A 110 -4.43 -0.63 10.74
N GLY A 111 -4.19 -0.58 12.03
CA GLY A 111 -5.22 -0.77 13.04
C GLY A 111 -6.08 0.48 13.21
N THR A 112 -7.29 0.32 13.72
CA THR A 112 -8.30 1.38 13.74
C THR A 112 -8.16 2.36 14.90
N ASP A 113 -7.38 2.03 15.96
CA ASP A 113 -7.33 2.85 17.20
C ASP A 113 -6.62 4.20 16.99
N THR A 114 -5.62 4.26 16.10
CA THR A 114 -4.81 5.46 15.84
C THR A 114 -4.65 5.74 14.34
N MET A 115 -5.61 5.33 13.52
CA MET A 115 -5.52 5.48 12.07
C MET A 115 -5.61 6.95 11.64
N GLU A 116 -6.45 7.73 12.29
CA GLU A 116 -6.61 9.16 12.00
C GLU A 116 -5.37 9.98 12.36
N GLU A 117 -4.71 9.68 13.47
CA GLU A 117 -3.47 10.35 13.85
C GLU A 117 -2.36 10.03 12.87
N THR A 118 -2.24 8.76 12.46
CA THR A 118 -1.29 8.35 11.42
C THR A 118 -1.60 9.02 10.09
N ALA A 119 -2.88 9.11 9.70
CA ALA A 119 -3.30 9.78 8.47
C ALA A 119 -2.95 11.27 8.52
N TYR A 120 -3.22 11.94 9.63
CA TYR A 120 -2.88 13.34 9.82
C TYR A 120 -1.37 13.58 9.77
N PHE A 121 -0.59 12.75 10.45
CA PHE A 121 0.87 12.82 10.42
C PHE A 121 1.42 12.66 8.99
N LEU A 122 0.93 11.67 8.25
CA LEU A 122 1.36 11.45 6.87
C LEU A 122 0.96 12.59 5.93
N ASN A 123 -0.22 13.18 6.13
CA ASN A 123 -0.66 14.35 5.36
C ASN A 123 0.29 15.55 5.52
N LEU A 124 0.93 15.70 6.67
CA LEU A 124 1.89 16.78 6.92
C LEU A 124 3.33 16.46 6.47
N THR A 125 3.69 15.18 6.32
CA THR A 125 5.09 14.75 6.18
C THR A 125 5.40 14.04 4.85
N VAL A 126 4.38 13.65 4.10
CA VAL A 126 4.57 13.07 2.76
C VAL A 126 4.59 14.18 1.73
N HIS A 127 5.69 14.29 0.99
CA HIS A 127 5.92 15.30 -0.03
C HIS A 127 5.71 14.70 -1.43
N SER A 128 4.47 14.40 -1.76
CA SER A 128 4.08 13.84 -3.07
C SER A 128 2.61 14.11 -3.34
N ASP A 129 2.26 14.36 -4.61
CA ASP A 129 0.87 14.46 -5.08
C ASP A 129 0.24 13.09 -5.37
N LYS A 130 1.03 12.03 -5.26
CA LYS A 130 0.56 10.65 -5.47
C LYS A 130 -0.23 10.15 -4.26
N PRO A 131 -1.25 9.32 -4.45
CA PRO A 131 -2.14 8.89 -3.37
C PRO A 131 -1.44 8.02 -2.33
N VAL A 132 -1.74 8.31 -1.07
CA VAL A 132 -1.47 7.46 0.09
C VAL A 132 -2.80 7.16 0.77
N VAL A 133 -3.19 5.88 0.77
CA VAL A 133 -4.48 5.43 1.30
C VAL A 133 -4.24 4.57 2.53
N LEU A 134 -4.86 4.93 3.66
CA LEU A 134 -4.87 4.09 4.85
C LEU A 134 -6.13 3.23 4.85
N VAL A 135 -5.97 1.97 5.21
CA VAL A 135 -7.06 1.01 5.29
C VAL A 135 -6.93 0.15 6.56
N GLY A 136 -8.04 -0.02 7.24
CA GLY A 136 -8.17 -0.87 8.41
C GLY A 136 -9.38 -1.79 8.29
N SER A 137 -9.52 -2.70 9.25
CA SER A 137 -10.68 -3.58 9.35
C SER A 137 -11.09 -3.72 10.81
N MET A 138 -12.39 -3.80 11.04
CA MET A 138 -12.97 -4.12 12.35
C MET A 138 -13.01 -5.63 12.62
N ARG A 139 -12.67 -6.45 11.61
CA ARG A 139 -12.61 -7.90 11.71
C ARG A 139 -11.25 -8.41 11.27
N PRO A 140 -10.74 -9.49 11.88
CA PRO A 140 -9.50 -10.13 11.45
C PRO A 140 -9.65 -10.72 10.05
N SER A 141 -8.53 -10.92 9.35
CA SER A 141 -8.50 -11.47 7.98
C SER A 141 -9.00 -12.92 7.89
N THR A 142 -9.13 -13.60 9.03
CA THR A 142 -9.66 -14.97 9.15
C THR A 142 -11.14 -15.01 9.58
N GLY A 143 -11.81 -13.86 9.69
CA GLY A 143 -13.19 -13.75 10.14
C GLY A 143 -14.22 -13.64 9.03
#